data_0532592e463923bb981e5131524d0964
#
_entry.id   0532592e463923bb981e5131524d0964
#
_cell.length_a   1.000
_cell.length_b   1.000
_cell.length_c   1.000
_cell.angle_alpha   90.00
_cell.angle_beta   90.00
_cell.angle_gamma   90.00
#
_symmetry.space_group_name_H-M   'P 1'
#
loop_
_entity.id
_entity.type
_entity.pdbx_description
1 polymer ?
#
loop_
_entity_poly.entity_id
_entity_poly.type
_entity_poly.pdbx_seq_one_letter_code
_entity_poly.pdbx_strand_id
1 'polypeptide(L)'
;MAERETLQVDILIVGGGPAGLSAALRLAQLQKQKGGEPLSIAVIEKARDAGVHQLSGALLDPSTLRDLIPDFQAKGAPLAAEVHQDNIYFLTPEQKLRLPITPPPFQNHGNYIISLNQFTKWLAGQVEAEGIDLFMGFAGQHVLYDGTRVIGVRTGDRGIGKDGQPKGAFELGADIHAKVTIFADGVRGHLTKQLMQTLELGLESEPAQFALGIKELWDIPKDRLAPGTVIHTLGYPLRDEEFGGSWLYAMPEGRLSIGFVVGLDYKDPLFDPHAAFQHFKRHPFISGILDGGQVVRYGAKALPEGGWNTQPRLHVDGGLIVGDAANFVNSIRLKGIHLAMRSGMLAAEAAFDAVRADDTSSASLHRYKQLVDASPIKTELYPVRNVHQAFGAGTMAGGAYAGIAMFTNGKGLPDLSGHPGHQAMQTIEHYYGMAKRDILVPSNTAPIDRRITFDKVTGAHYSGTHHDEDQPVHLLVQTDVCHSICGPEYGHPCVRFCPASVYEMVDNGAGGLKLQINASNCVHCKTCDIMDPYAAITWVAPEGGEGPSYDGM
;
A
#
# COMPACT_ATOMS: atom_id res chain seq x y z
N MET A 1 38.15 -9.73 -3.77
CA MET A 1 36.77 -9.23 -3.53
C MET A 1 36.14 -10.20 -2.54
N ALA A 2 35.48 -9.72 -1.50
CA ALA A 2 34.73 -10.61 -0.60
C ALA A 2 33.63 -11.32 -1.42
N GLU A 3 33.44 -12.61 -1.19
CA GLU A 3 32.43 -13.42 -1.85
C GLU A 3 31.11 -13.23 -1.11
N ARG A 4 29.97 -13.12 -1.83
CA ARG A 4 28.65 -13.00 -1.20
C ARG A 4 28.29 -14.31 -0.50
N GLU A 5 27.72 -14.18 0.68
CA GLU A 5 27.16 -15.31 1.39
C GLU A 5 25.95 -15.86 0.62
N THR A 6 25.83 -17.18 0.55
CA THR A 6 24.73 -17.85 -0.15
C THR A 6 23.95 -18.70 0.86
N LEU A 7 22.66 -18.42 0.98
CA LEU A 7 21.70 -19.21 1.73
C LEU A 7 20.85 -20.02 0.76
N GLN A 8 20.58 -21.30 1.07
CA GLN A 8 19.68 -22.13 0.29
C GLN A 8 18.47 -22.53 1.11
N VAL A 9 17.27 -22.31 0.57
CA VAL A 9 16.00 -22.68 1.19
C VAL A 9 15.09 -23.35 0.17
N ASP A 10 14.09 -24.11 0.64
CA ASP A 10 13.08 -24.66 -0.25
C ASP A 10 12.09 -23.57 -0.69
N ILE A 11 11.64 -22.74 0.25
CA ILE A 11 10.68 -21.65 -0.02
C ILE A 11 11.17 -20.37 0.63
N LEU A 12 11.34 -19.33 -0.20
CA LEU A 12 11.61 -17.97 0.23
C LEU A 12 10.33 -17.13 0.16
N ILE A 13 10.04 -16.38 1.21
CA ILE A 13 8.94 -15.42 1.25
C ILE A 13 9.54 -14.01 1.36
N VAL A 14 9.20 -13.14 0.43
CA VAL A 14 9.68 -11.75 0.38
C VAL A 14 8.58 -10.82 0.89
N GLY A 15 8.75 -10.30 2.09
CA GLY A 15 7.84 -9.39 2.78
C GLY A 15 7.12 -10.03 3.97
N GLY A 16 7.36 -9.47 5.16
CA GLY A 16 6.78 -9.85 6.45
C GLY A 16 5.43 -9.17 6.74
N GLY A 17 4.63 -8.89 5.72
CA GLY A 17 3.25 -8.39 5.85
C GLY A 17 2.23 -9.52 6.04
N PRO A 18 0.92 -9.19 6.15
CA PRO A 18 -0.13 -10.19 6.38
C PRO A 18 -0.14 -11.33 5.36
N ALA A 19 0.14 -11.07 4.08
CA ALA A 19 0.19 -12.10 3.04
C ALA A 19 1.36 -13.08 3.26
N GLY A 20 2.57 -12.55 3.44
CA GLY A 20 3.78 -13.36 3.61
C GLY A 20 3.77 -14.18 4.90
N LEU A 21 3.37 -13.56 6.02
CA LEU A 21 3.27 -14.26 7.31
C LEU A 21 2.17 -15.34 7.29
N SER A 22 1.04 -15.08 6.60
CA SER A 22 0.00 -16.10 6.42
C SER A 22 0.48 -17.27 5.55
N ALA A 23 1.31 -17.00 4.52
CA ALA A 23 1.95 -18.05 3.72
C ALA A 23 2.90 -18.89 4.59
N ALA A 24 3.76 -18.25 5.37
CA ALA A 24 4.70 -18.93 6.26
C ALA A 24 3.97 -19.84 7.27
N LEU A 25 2.96 -19.30 7.96
CA LEU A 25 2.19 -20.06 8.94
C LEU A 25 1.44 -21.24 8.28
N ARG A 26 0.87 -21.02 7.08
CA ARG A 26 0.20 -22.09 6.34
C ARG A 26 1.15 -23.20 5.92
N LEU A 27 2.37 -22.88 5.49
CA LEU A 27 3.43 -23.86 5.19
C LEU A 27 3.76 -24.72 6.41
N ALA A 28 3.93 -24.11 7.58
CA ALA A 28 4.17 -24.86 8.81
C ALA A 28 3.01 -25.80 9.15
N GLN A 29 1.77 -25.34 8.98
CA GLN A 29 0.58 -26.19 9.17
C GLN A 29 0.54 -27.36 8.19
N LEU A 30 0.84 -27.12 6.91
CA LEU A 30 0.89 -28.17 5.89
C LEU A 30 1.99 -29.20 6.19
N GLN A 31 3.15 -28.74 6.64
CA GLN A 31 4.24 -29.62 7.06
C GLN A 31 3.81 -30.56 8.20
N LYS A 32 3.11 -30.01 9.21
CA LYS A 32 2.57 -30.83 10.31
C LYS A 32 1.47 -31.80 9.85
N GLN A 33 0.60 -31.37 8.93
CA GLN A 33 -0.53 -32.16 8.44
C GLN A 33 -0.13 -33.28 7.49
N LYS A 34 0.77 -33.00 6.55
CA LYS A 34 1.16 -33.92 5.48
C LYS A 34 2.45 -34.71 5.80
N GLY A 35 3.24 -34.26 6.78
CA GLY A 35 4.52 -34.89 7.14
C GLY A 35 5.58 -34.78 6.04
N GLY A 36 6.51 -35.72 6.03
CA GLY A 36 7.66 -35.79 5.12
C GLY A 36 8.87 -35.00 5.65
N GLU A 37 9.95 -34.93 4.88
CA GLU A 37 11.16 -34.17 5.23
C GLU A 37 10.79 -32.70 5.52
N PRO A 38 11.30 -32.08 6.60
CA PRO A 38 11.05 -30.67 6.89
C PRO A 38 11.51 -29.77 5.74
N LEU A 39 10.63 -28.85 5.30
CA LEU A 39 11.01 -27.84 4.33
C LEU A 39 11.74 -26.68 5.04
N SER A 40 12.82 -26.22 4.44
CA SER A 40 13.49 -25.00 4.86
C SER A 40 12.73 -23.80 4.31
N ILE A 41 12.22 -22.94 5.21
CA ILE A 41 11.39 -21.77 4.89
C ILE A 41 12.03 -20.55 5.51
N ALA A 42 12.21 -19.48 4.72
CA ALA A 42 12.71 -18.21 5.19
C ALA A 42 11.78 -17.08 4.78
N VAL A 43 11.62 -16.08 5.66
CA VAL A 43 10.92 -14.83 5.37
C VAL A 43 11.92 -13.70 5.50
N ILE A 44 12.08 -12.88 4.46
CA ILE A 44 12.85 -11.63 4.52
C ILE A 44 11.92 -10.43 4.60
N GLU A 45 12.25 -9.47 5.46
CA GLU A 45 11.52 -8.21 5.61
C GLU A 45 12.52 -7.05 5.68
N LYS A 46 12.27 -5.99 4.89
CA LYS A 46 13.13 -4.80 4.85
C LYS A 46 13.05 -3.95 6.12
N ALA A 47 11.95 -4.02 6.84
CA ALA A 47 11.76 -3.29 8.08
C ALA A 47 12.63 -3.87 9.22
N ARG A 48 13.05 -3.03 10.16
CA ARG A 48 13.84 -3.45 11.33
C ARG A 48 13.11 -4.42 12.25
N ASP A 49 11.78 -4.32 12.31
CA ASP A 49 10.91 -5.16 13.12
C ASP A 49 9.62 -5.49 12.36
N ALA A 50 8.96 -6.58 12.76
CA ALA A 50 7.69 -6.96 12.19
C ALA A 50 6.62 -5.87 12.39
N GLY A 51 5.90 -5.55 11.33
CA GLY A 51 4.77 -4.63 11.37
C GLY A 51 5.11 -3.14 11.29
N VAL A 52 6.36 -2.69 11.52
CA VAL A 52 6.66 -1.25 11.62
C VAL A 52 6.41 -0.46 10.32
N HIS A 53 6.46 -1.10 9.16
CA HIS A 53 6.10 -0.50 7.87
C HIS A 53 4.63 -0.73 7.46
N GLN A 54 3.83 -1.38 8.31
CA GLN A 54 2.46 -1.74 7.98
C GLN A 54 1.49 -0.61 8.35
N LEU A 55 0.72 -0.17 7.36
CA LEU A 55 -0.26 0.91 7.50
C LEU A 55 -1.55 0.54 6.76
N SER A 56 -2.69 0.69 7.47
CA SER A 56 -4.02 0.56 6.88
C SER A 56 -5.01 1.35 7.71
N GLY A 57 -6.26 1.52 7.24
CA GLY A 57 -7.34 2.17 7.95
C GLY A 57 -7.54 1.80 9.42
N ALA A 58 -7.64 0.60 9.90
CA ALA A 58 -7.79 -0.71 9.30
C ALA A 58 -9.05 -1.38 9.85
N LEU A 59 -9.84 -1.94 8.95
CA LEU A 59 -10.94 -2.84 9.29
C LEU A 59 -10.59 -4.27 8.86
N LEU A 60 -10.54 -5.18 9.82
CA LEU A 60 -10.27 -6.60 9.59
C LEU A 60 -11.57 -7.37 9.44
N ASP A 61 -11.78 -7.99 8.27
CA ASP A 61 -12.72 -9.10 8.10
C ASP A 61 -12.03 -10.35 8.65
N PRO A 62 -12.56 -10.98 9.73
CA PRO A 62 -11.88 -12.08 10.39
C PRO A 62 -12.03 -13.44 9.69
N SER A 63 -12.69 -13.52 8.54
CA SER A 63 -12.98 -14.80 7.87
C SER A 63 -11.72 -15.60 7.57
N THR A 64 -10.73 -15.00 6.94
CA THR A 64 -9.46 -15.69 6.63
C THR A 64 -8.65 -15.96 7.90
N LEU A 65 -8.69 -15.07 8.88
CA LEU A 65 -8.01 -15.29 10.16
C LEU A 65 -8.57 -16.50 10.90
N ARG A 66 -9.89 -16.68 10.88
CA ARG A 66 -10.55 -17.88 11.46
C ARG A 66 -10.09 -19.18 10.79
N ASP A 67 -9.91 -19.15 9.47
CA ASP A 67 -9.44 -20.33 8.74
C ASP A 67 -7.98 -20.66 9.04
N LEU A 68 -7.14 -19.62 9.22
CA LEU A 68 -5.71 -19.79 9.48
C LEU A 68 -5.43 -20.11 10.96
N ILE A 69 -6.06 -19.38 11.87
CA ILE A 69 -5.88 -19.48 13.34
C ILE A 69 -7.28 -19.48 13.99
N PRO A 70 -7.97 -20.63 14.07
CA PRO A 70 -9.35 -20.68 14.60
C PRO A 70 -9.51 -20.11 16.02
N ASP A 71 -8.48 -20.24 16.83
CA ASP A 71 -8.40 -19.80 18.22
C ASP A 71 -7.69 -18.43 18.40
N PHE A 72 -7.70 -17.57 17.36
CA PHE A 72 -6.96 -16.29 17.33
C PHE A 72 -7.27 -15.37 18.52
N GLN A 73 -8.53 -15.37 19.02
CA GLN A 73 -8.89 -14.58 20.18
C GLN A 73 -8.21 -15.11 21.47
N ALA A 74 -8.24 -16.42 21.66
CA ALA A 74 -7.58 -17.08 22.80
C ALA A 74 -6.04 -16.92 22.74
N LYS A 75 -5.49 -16.80 21.53
CA LYS A 75 -4.07 -16.51 21.28
C LYS A 75 -3.71 -15.02 21.36
N GLY A 76 -4.65 -14.19 21.83
CA GLY A 76 -4.40 -12.77 22.07
C GLY A 76 -4.23 -11.92 20.82
N ALA A 77 -4.94 -12.22 19.73
CA ALA A 77 -4.95 -11.36 18.56
C ALA A 77 -5.33 -9.91 18.95
N PRO A 78 -4.58 -8.88 18.52
CA PRO A 78 -4.78 -7.50 18.95
C PRO A 78 -5.96 -6.86 18.22
N LEU A 79 -7.16 -7.19 18.64
CA LEU A 79 -8.42 -6.66 18.13
C LEU A 79 -8.83 -5.47 19.00
N ALA A 80 -8.78 -4.25 18.45
CA ALA A 80 -9.03 -3.04 19.24
C ALA A 80 -10.50 -2.90 19.61
N ALA A 81 -11.41 -3.04 18.65
CA ALA A 81 -12.84 -3.00 18.90
C ALA A 81 -13.62 -3.78 17.82
N GLU A 82 -14.67 -4.48 18.23
CA GLU A 82 -15.65 -5.01 17.28
C GLU A 82 -16.53 -3.87 16.75
N VAL A 83 -16.85 -3.91 15.46
CA VAL A 83 -17.69 -2.89 14.83
C VAL A 83 -19.15 -3.16 15.16
N HIS A 84 -19.82 -2.17 15.76
CA HIS A 84 -21.25 -2.24 16.09
C HIS A 84 -22.04 -1.05 15.52
N GLN A 85 -21.38 -0.04 14.94
CA GLN A 85 -22.04 1.10 14.34
C GLN A 85 -21.33 1.54 13.05
N ASP A 86 -22.07 1.53 11.93
CA ASP A 86 -21.63 2.05 10.64
C ASP A 86 -22.40 3.31 10.27
N ASN A 87 -21.68 4.36 9.87
CA ASN A 87 -22.28 5.60 9.37
C ASN A 87 -21.59 6.03 8.08
N ILE A 88 -22.37 6.50 7.12
CA ILE A 88 -21.87 7.10 5.90
C ILE A 88 -22.45 8.51 5.78
N TYR A 89 -21.57 9.48 5.50
CA TYR A 89 -21.96 10.86 5.28
C TYR A 89 -21.46 11.34 3.93
N PHE A 90 -22.27 12.11 3.25
CA PHE A 90 -21.84 12.97 2.16
C PHE A 90 -21.55 14.36 2.77
N LEU A 91 -20.34 14.86 2.55
CA LEU A 91 -19.91 16.17 3.03
C LEU A 91 -19.99 17.20 1.92
N THR A 92 -20.56 18.35 2.23
CA THR A 92 -20.37 19.61 1.50
C THR A 92 -19.37 20.47 2.30
N PRO A 93 -18.91 21.63 1.84
CA PRO A 93 -17.98 22.45 2.62
C PRO A 93 -18.39 22.76 4.07
N GLU A 94 -19.69 22.84 4.35
CA GLU A 94 -20.22 23.25 5.66
C GLU A 94 -21.15 22.23 6.32
N GLN A 95 -21.72 21.29 5.55
CA GLN A 95 -22.77 20.39 6.03
C GLN A 95 -22.39 18.92 5.86
N LYS A 96 -22.96 18.08 6.73
CA LYS A 96 -22.94 16.64 6.59
C LYS A 96 -24.36 16.12 6.32
N LEU A 97 -24.48 15.26 5.31
CA LEU A 97 -25.73 14.60 4.96
C LEU A 97 -25.55 13.10 5.21
N ARG A 98 -26.27 12.54 6.20
CA ARG A 98 -26.21 11.09 6.46
C ARG A 98 -26.95 10.34 5.37
N LEU A 99 -26.33 9.29 4.81
CA LEU A 99 -27.02 8.37 3.94
C LEU A 99 -28.08 7.60 4.75
N PRO A 100 -29.32 7.49 4.25
CA PRO A 100 -30.41 6.85 5.00
C PRO A 100 -30.20 5.34 5.17
N ILE A 101 -29.43 4.73 4.27
CA ILE A 101 -29.12 3.30 4.28
C ILE A 101 -27.62 3.15 4.10
N THR A 102 -26.98 2.31 4.92
CA THR A 102 -25.60 1.88 4.73
C THR A 102 -25.57 0.80 3.65
N PRO A 103 -24.97 1.04 2.47
CA PRO A 103 -24.87 0.03 1.41
C PRO A 103 -24.14 -1.22 1.91
N PRO A 104 -24.47 -2.43 1.40
CA PRO A 104 -23.89 -3.68 1.88
C PRO A 104 -22.36 -3.72 1.96
N PRO A 105 -21.58 -3.16 1.02
CA PRO A 105 -20.11 -3.16 1.12
C PRO A 105 -19.55 -2.41 2.34
N PHE A 106 -20.30 -1.44 2.85
CA PHE A 106 -19.94 -0.63 4.01
C PHE A 106 -20.52 -1.12 5.34
N GLN A 107 -21.23 -2.25 5.33
CA GLN A 107 -21.68 -2.90 6.55
C GLN A 107 -20.52 -3.68 7.16
N ASN A 108 -20.11 -3.30 8.36
CA ASN A 108 -18.91 -3.82 9.02
C ASN A 108 -19.19 -4.60 10.31
N HIS A 109 -20.44 -4.87 10.63
CA HIS A 109 -20.80 -5.69 11.79
C HIS A 109 -20.09 -7.04 11.75
N GLY A 110 -19.46 -7.44 12.86
CA GLY A 110 -18.66 -8.66 12.96
C GLY A 110 -17.23 -8.54 12.43
N ASN A 111 -16.82 -7.37 11.90
CA ASN A 111 -15.43 -7.00 11.62
C ASN A 111 -14.82 -6.32 12.84
N TYR A 112 -13.50 -6.19 12.83
CA TYR A 112 -12.76 -5.57 13.92
C TYR A 112 -11.97 -4.34 13.43
N ILE A 113 -11.98 -3.27 14.22
CA ILE A 113 -11.00 -2.21 14.10
C ILE A 113 -9.70 -2.73 14.71
N ILE A 114 -8.58 -2.58 14.00
CA ILE A 114 -7.27 -3.05 14.44
C ILE A 114 -6.18 -1.98 14.21
N SER A 115 -5.05 -2.15 14.87
CA SER A 115 -3.78 -1.62 14.41
C SER A 115 -3.12 -2.67 13.52
N LEU A 116 -2.89 -2.36 12.23
CA LEU A 116 -2.25 -3.31 11.33
C LEU A 116 -0.79 -3.59 11.73
N ASN A 117 -0.10 -2.60 12.30
CA ASN A 117 1.22 -2.76 12.88
C ASN A 117 1.22 -3.83 13.98
N GLN A 118 0.36 -3.69 14.99
CA GLN A 118 0.26 -4.63 16.11
C GLN A 118 -0.21 -6.02 15.65
N PHE A 119 -1.17 -6.07 14.73
CA PHE A 119 -1.66 -7.32 14.17
C PHE A 119 -0.56 -8.08 13.43
N THR A 120 0.23 -7.39 12.60
CA THR A 120 1.34 -8.01 11.88
C THR A 120 2.44 -8.48 12.83
N LYS A 121 2.74 -7.71 13.88
CA LYS A 121 3.70 -8.12 14.92
C LYS A 121 3.24 -9.38 15.66
N TRP A 122 1.96 -9.44 16.02
CA TRP A 122 1.37 -10.63 16.64
C TRP A 122 1.43 -11.85 15.70
N LEU A 123 1.11 -11.65 14.41
CA LEU A 123 1.15 -12.73 13.42
C LEU A 123 2.58 -13.24 13.18
N ALA A 124 3.58 -12.36 13.20
CA ALA A 124 5.00 -12.73 13.16
C ALA A 124 5.39 -13.62 14.34
N GLY A 125 4.95 -13.28 15.56
CA GLY A 125 5.16 -14.13 16.73
C GLY A 125 4.51 -15.52 16.61
N GLN A 126 3.38 -15.65 15.88
CA GLN A 126 2.81 -16.97 15.59
C GLN A 126 3.68 -17.78 14.61
N VAL A 127 4.32 -17.10 13.63
CA VAL A 127 5.23 -17.74 12.67
C VAL A 127 6.52 -18.19 13.35
N GLU A 128 7.11 -17.35 14.20
CA GLU A 128 8.31 -17.69 14.99
C GLU A 128 8.05 -18.87 15.94
N ALA A 129 6.85 -18.93 16.55
CA ALA A 129 6.45 -20.06 17.41
C ALA A 129 6.37 -21.40 16.63
N GLU A 130 6.24 -21.35 15.31
CA GLU A 130 6.30 -22.53 14.43
C GLU A 130 7.74 -22.90 14.00
N GLY A 131 8.75 -22.12 14.43
CA GLY A 131 10.16 -22.35 14.13
C GLY A 131 10.60 -21.89 12.73
N ILE A 132 9.88 -20.96 12.12
CA ILE A 132 10.26 -20.36 10.84
C ILE A 132 11.12 -19.12 11.07
N ASP A 133 12.24 -19.01 10.35
CA ASP A 133 13.18 -17.91 10.44
C ASP A 133 12.62 -16.64 9.78
N LEU A 134 12.55 -15.54 10.55
CA LEU A 134 12.19 -14.21 10.10
C LEU A 134 13.45 -13.33 10.07
N PHE A 135 13.92 -12.99 8.87
CA PHE A 135 15.08 -12.12 8.67
C PHE A 135 14.62 -10.66 8.55
N MET A 136 14.57 -9.95 9.68
CA MET A 136 14.22 -8.53 9.74
C MET A 136 15.41 -7.66 9.35
N GLY A 137 15.15 -6.52 8.67
CA GLY A 137 16.18 -5.63 8.16
C GLY A 137 16.89 -6.14 6.90
N PHE A 138 16.35 -7.17 6.23
CA PHE A 138 16.89 -7.68 4.97
C PHE A 138 16.02 -7.22 3.79
N ALA A 139 16.47 -6.17 3.10
CA ALA A 139 15.79 -5.65 1.92
C ALA A 139 16.17 -6.44 0.68
N GLY A 140 15.21 -7.08 0.02
CA GLY A 140 15.42 -7.68 -1.29
C GLY A 140 15.67 -6.58 -2.34
N GLN A 141 16.80 -6.66 -3.06
CA GLN A 141 17.21 -5.68 -4.07
C GLN A 141 17.07 -6.19 -5.49
N HIS A 142 17.38 -7.45 -5.73
CA HIS A 142 17.32 -8.04 -7.07
C HIS A 142 16.71 -9.43 -7.04
N VAL A 143 15.89 -9.71 -8.06
CA VAL A 143 15.45 -11.08 -8.34
C VAL A 143 16.59 -11.83 -9.02
N LEU A 144 16.90 -13.04 -8.57
CA LEU A 144 17.89 -13.91 -9.19
C LEU A 144 17.22 -14.85 -10.20
N TYR A 145 17.82 -14.97 -11.37
CA TYR A 145 17.27 -15.76 -12.48
C TYR A 145 18.26 -16.81 -12.98
N ASP A 146 17.73 -17.95 -13.43
CA ASP A 146 18.39 -18.86 -14.37
C ASP A 146 17.54 -18.90 -15.66
N GLY A 147 18.00 -18.21 -16.70
CA GLY A 147 17.17 -17.87 -17.85
C GLY A 147 15.95 -17.02 -17.46
N THR A 148 14.76 -17.57 -17.62
CA THR A 148 13.49 -16.91 -17.18
C THR A 148 12.97 -17.44 -15.84
N ARG A 149 13.64 -18.44 -15.27
CA ARG A 149 13.27 -19.05 -14.00
C ARG A 149 13.74 -18.20 -12.84
N VAL A 150 12.87 -17.91 -11.89
CA VAL A 150 13.24 -17.33 -10.60
C VAL A 150 13.94 -18.39 -9.76
N ILE A 151 15.15 -18.08 -9.29
CA ILE A 151 15.94 -18.98 -8.43
C ILE A 151 16.20 -18.38 -7.06
N GLY A 152 15.66 -17.22 -6.74
CA GLY A 152 15.83 -16.58 -5.44
C GLY A 152 15.90 -15.06 -5.50
N VAL A 153 16.49 -14.47 -4.47
CA VAL A 153 16.60 -13.02 -4.30
C VAL A 153 17.95 -12.65 -3.71
N ARG A 154 18.55 -11.58 -4.23
CA ARG A 154 19.72 -10.91 -3.64
C ARG A 154 19.26 -9.81 -2.69
N THR A 155 19.77 -9.80 -1.47
CA THR A 155 19.56 -8.70 -0.52
C THR A 155 20.51 -7.54 -0.78
N GLY A 156 20.15 -6.35 -0.32
CA GLY A 156 20.97 -5.15 -0.48
C GLY A 156 22.24 -5.17 0.34
N ASP A 157 23.29 -4.56 -0.18
CA ASP A 157 24.51 -4.27 0.58
C ASP A 157 24.20 -3.21 1.65
N ARG A 158 24.95 -3.22 2.74
CA ARG A 158 24.84 -2.26 3.85
C ARG A 158 26.11 -1.45 3.99
N GLY A 159 25.99 -0.24 4.55
CA GLY A 159 27.13 0.62 4.82
C GLY A 159 27.79 1.17 3.55
N ILE A 160 26.99 1.53 2.52
CA ILE A 160 27.45 2.28 1.36
C ILE A 160 27.17 3.76 1.61
N GLY A 161 28.20 4.60 1.40
CA GLY A 161 28.08 6.05 1.51
C GLY A 161 27.32 6.68 0.33
N LYS A 162 26.93 7.94 0.49
CA LYS A 162 26.21 8.72 -0.54
C LYS A 162 27.02 8.87 -1.85
N ASP A 163 28.34 8.77 -1.76
CA ASP A 163 29.27 8.76 -2.88
C ASP A 163 29.40 7.38 -3.57
N GLY A 164 28.66 6.38 -3.08
CA GLY A 164 28.73 5.01 -3.59
C GLY A 164 29.91 4.19 -3.09
N GLN A 165 30.71 4.73 -2.13
CA GLN A 165 31.88 4.03 -1.60
C GLN A 165 31.53 3.27 -0.30
N PRO A 166 32.18 2.14 -0.03
CA PRO A 166 32.00 1.40 1.22
C PRO A 166 32.41 2.22 2.43
N LYS A 167 31.56 2.29 3.45
CA LYS A 167 31.87 2.84 4.80
C LYS A 167 32.57 1.79 5.68
N GLY A 168 33.01 2.22 6.87
CA GLY A 168 33.69 1.31 7.81
C GLY A 168 32.85 0.10 8.29
N ALA A 169 31.52 0.20 8.21
CA ALA A 169 30.58 -0.88 8.53
C ALA A 169 29.97 -1.54 7.27
N PHE A 170 30.72 -1.57 6.19
CA PHE A 170 30.25 -2.17 4.94
C PHE A 170 30.08 -3.68 5.06
N GLU A 171 28.93 -4.18 4.64
CA GLU A 171 28.59 -5.59 4.57
C GLU A 171 27.93 -5.90 3.22
N LEU A 172 28.42 -6.95 2.55
CA LEU A 172 27.75 -7.45 1.35
C LEU A 172 26.41 -8.09 1.70
N GLY A 173 25.40 -7.83 0.91
CA GLY A 173 24.14 -8.57 0.98
C GLY A 173 24.35 -10.04 0.57
N ALA A 174 23.40 -10.89 0.94
CA ALA A 174 23.41 -12.33 0.64
C ALA A 174 22.60 -12.65 -0.61
N ASP A 175 22.96 -13.75 -1.28
CA ASP A 175 22.15 -14.40 -2.30
C ASP A 175 21.34 -15.53 -1.65
N ILE A 176 20.01 -15.40 -1.63
CA ILE A 176 19.11 -16.40 -1.07
C ILE A 176 18.48 -17.16 -2.23
N HIS A 177 18.97 -18.39 -2.43
CA HIS A 177 18.43 -19.30 -3.45
C HIS A 177 17.24 -20.08 -2.90
N ALA A 178 16.19 -20.23 -3.71
CA ALA A 178 14.98 -20.95 -3.35
C ALA A 178 14.43 -21.76 -4.53
N LYS A 179 13.77 -22.89 -4.24
CA LYS A 179 13.01 -23.63 -5.26
C LYS A 179 11.76 -22.86 -5.68
N VAL A 180 11.10 -22.17 -4.71
CA VAL A 180 9.98 -21.28 -4.95
C VAL A 180 10.15 -19.99 -4.14
N THR A 181 9.97 -18.83 -4.78
CA THR A 181 9.92 -17.52 -4.13
C THR A 181 8.50 -16.97 -4.15
N ILE A 182 7.95 -16.62 -2.98
CA ILE A 182 6.65 -15.98 -2.83
C ILE A 182 6.87 -14.47 -2.64
N PHE A 183 6.48 -13.67 -3.63
CA PHE A 183 6.58 -12.21 -3.61
C PHE A 183 5.37 -11.61 -2.89
N ALA A 184 5.57 -11.19 -1.65
CA ALA A 184 4.61 -10.55 -0.76
C ALA A 184 5.04 -9.11 -0.41
N ASP A 185 5.77 -8.44 -1.30
CA ASP A 185 6.43 -7.14 -1.10
C ASP A 185 5.47 -5.94 -1.21
N GLY A 186 4.16 -6.22 -1.25
CA GLY A 186 3.07 -5.25 -1.11
C GLY A 186 2.85 -4.38 -2.33
N VAL A 187 2.06 -3.31 -2.15
CA VAL A 187 1.69 -2.40 -3.22
C VAL A 187 2.94 -1.84 -3.92
N ARG A 188 2.96 -1.94 -5.25
CA ARG A 188 4.09 -1.49 -6.07
C ARG A 188 5.42 -2.03 -5.54
N GLY A 189 5.46 -3.31 -5.18
CA GLY A 189 6.62 -4.00 -4.60
C GLY A 189 7.86 -3.84 -5.47
N HIS A 190 9.02 -3.64 -4.85
CA HIS A 190 10.26 -3.38 -5.59
C HIS A 190 10.66 -4.59 -6.46
N LEU A 191 10.63 -5.79 -5.88
CA LEU A 191 10.99 -7.01 -6.62
C LEU A 191 9.86 -7.47 -7.53
N THR A 192 8.60 -7.37 -7.11
CA THR A 192 7.45 -7.65 -8.00
C THR A 192 7.49 -6.75 -9.24
N LYS A 193 7.86 -5.47 -9.09
CA LYS A 193 8.02 -4.55 -10.22
C LYS A 193 9.12 -5.01 -11.19
N GLN A 194 10.28 -5.44 -10.68
CA GLN A 194 11.34 -6.04 -11.50
C GLN A 194 10.84 -7.30 -12.22
N LEU A 195 10.20 -8.20 -11.47
CA LEU A 195 9.65 -9.44 -12.02
C LEU A 195 8.65 -9.19 -13.15
N MET A 196 7.72 -8.23 -12.94
CA MET A 196 6.73 -7.84 -13.92
C MET A 196 7.36 -7.26 -15.19
N GLN A 197 8.40 -6.45 -15.07
CA GLN A 197 9.12 -5.87 -16.20
C GLN A 197 9.93 -6.91 -16.96
N THR A 198 10.70 -7.76 -16.24
CA THR A 198 11.58 -8.76 -16.86
C THR A 198 10.81 -9.87 -17.58
N LEU A 199 9.67 -10.31 -17.03
CA LEU A 199 8.89 -11.43 -17.54
C LEU A 199 7.54 -10.99 -18.16
N GLU A 200 7.34 -9.69 -18.37
CA GLU A 200 6.18 -9.10 -19.04
C GLU A 200 4.83 -9.58 -18.47
N LEU A 201 4.72 -9.63 -17.13
CA LEU A 201 3.56 -10.26 -16.46
C LEU A 201 2.26 -9.45 -16.52
N GLY A 202 2.33 -8.20 -16.95
CA GLY A 202 1.18 -7.30 -17.06
C GLY A 202 0.56 -7.18 -18.46
N LEU A 203 1.09 -7.89 -19.47
CA LEU A 203 0.63 -7.71 -20.87
C LEU A 203 -0.83 -8.13 -21.11
N GLU A 204 -1.34 -9.08 -20.32
CA GLU A 204 -2.70 -9.62 -20.47
C GLU A 204 -3.69 -9.02 -19.47
N SER A 205 -3.24 -8.06 -18.65
CA SER A 205 -4.09 -7.40 -17.65
C SER A 205 -4.33 -5.94 -17.97
N GLU A 206 -5.45 -5.40 -17.45
CA GLU A 206 -5.66 -3.96 -17.45
C GLU A 206 -4.60 -3.26 -16.61
N PRO A 207 -4.24 -2.00 -16.91
CA PRO A 207 -3.31 -1.24 -16.09
C PRO A 207 -3.76 -1.14 -14.64
N ALA A 208 -2.83 -1.36 -13.72
CA ALA A 208 -3.11 -1.25 -12.29
C ALA A 208 -3.53 0.19 -11.93
N GLN A 209 -4.61 0.31 -11.17
CA GLN A 209 -5.08 1.55 -10.59
C GLN A 209 -4.67 1.61 -9.13
N PHE A 210 -4.32 2.80 -8.67
CA PHE A 210 -3.87 2.98 -7.30
C PHE A 210 -4.56 4.19 -6.67
N ALA A 211 -4.63 4.19 -5.33
CA ALA A 211 -4.97 5.37 -4.55
C ALA A 211 -3.87 5.66 -3.53
N LEU A 212 -3.85 6.87 -3.01
CA LEU A 212 -3.05 7.26 -1.85
C LEU A 212 -3.96 7.36 -0.63
N GLY A 213 -3.67 6.56 0.40
CA GLY A 213 -4.22 6.72 1.73
C GLY A 213 -3.27 7.53 2.61
N ILE A 214 -3.79 8.59 3.24
CA ILE A 214 -3.11 9.35 4.29
C ILE A 214 -3.87 9.09 5.58
N LYS A 215 -3.15 8.74 6.65
CA LYS A 215 -3.73 8.39 7.94
C LYS A 215 -3.07 9.16 9.07
N GLU A 216 -3.88 9.58 10.02
CA GLU A 216 -3.43 10.03 11.33
C GLU A 216 -4.07 9.17 12.43
N LEU A 217 -3.34 8.99 13.51
CA LEU A 217 -3.83 8.44 14.76
C LEU A 217 -3.92 9.56 15.78
N TRP A 218 -5.08 9.71 16.41
CA TRP A 218 -5.37 10.76 17.36
C TRP A 218 -5.76 10.21 18.72
N ASP A 219 -5.42 10.92 19.77
CA ASP A 219 -6.06 10.83 21.07
C ASP A 219 -7.09 11.95 21.18
N ILE A 220 -8.38 11.59 21.27
CA ILE A 220 -9.52 12.51 21.39
C ILE A 220 -10.22 12.33 22.74
N PRO A 221 -11.01 13.33 23.19
CA PRO A 221 -11.85 13.13 24.38
C PRO A 221 -12.73 11.88 24.23
N LYS A 222 -12.78 11.03 25.27
CA LYS A 222 -13.39 9.68 25.25
C LYS A 222 -14.90 9.68 25.00
N ASP A 223 -15.55 10.80 25.24
CA ASP A 223 -16.99 11.01 25.04
C ASP A 223 -17.39 11.40 23.61
N ARG A 224 -16.42 11.64 22.72
CA ARG A 224 -16.68 12.09 21.35
C ARG A 224 -17.24 10.98 20.45
N LEU A 225 -16.67 9.78 20.53
CA LEU A 225 -17.09 8.63 19.73
C LEU A 225 -16.98 7.35 20.58
N ALA A 226 -18.01 6.53 20.55
CA ALA A 226 -17.96 5.21 21.19
C ALA A 226 -17.00 4.28 20.43
N PRO A 227 -16.16 3.48 21.13
CA PRO A 227 -15.33 2.45 20.49
C PRO A 227 -16.18 1.52 19.61
N GLY A 228 -15.65 1.11 18.44
CA GLY A 228 -16.41 0.29 17.48
C GLY A 228 -17.32 1.08 16.55
N THR A 229 -17.32 2.43 16.63
CA THR A 229 -17.98 3.30 15.66
C THR A 229 -17.11 3.45 14.42
N VAL A 230 -17.71 3.19 13.26
CA VAL A 230 -17.12 3.37 11.92
C VAL A 230 -17.88 4.48 11.20
N ILE A 231 -17.14 5.45 10.69
CA ILE A 231 -17.67 6.54 9.87
C ILE A 231 -16.89 6.57 8.56
N HIS A 232 -17.63 6.53 7.44
CA HIS A 232 -17.07 6.84 6.12
C HIS A 232 -17.67 8.15 5.61
N THR A 233 -16.88 8.92 4.85
CA THR A 233 -17.37 10.15 4.23
C THR A 233 -17.00 10.20 2.75
N LEU A 234 -17.86 10.81 1.95
CA LEU A 234 -17.71 11.08 0.53
C LEU A 234 -17.90 12.60 0.29
N GLY A 235 -17.50 13.08 -0.87
CA GLY A 235 -17.63 14.48 -1.28
C GLY A 235 -16.50 15.35 -0.73
N TYR A 236 -16.81 16.49 -0.10
CA TYR A 236 -15.80 17.45 0.35
C TYR A 236 -14.68 16.79 1.16
N PRO A 237 -13.39 17.09 0.89
CA PRO A 237 -12.88 18.18 0.02
C PRO A 237 -12.63 17.76 -1.45
N LEU A 238 -12.96 16.52 -1.82
CA LEU A 238 -12.80 16.04 -3.20
C LEU A 238 -13.85 16.67 -4.12
N ARG A 239 -13.46 16.97 -5.35
CA ARG A 239 -14.35 17.39 -6.43
C ARG A 239 -14.97 16.17 -7.11
N ASP A 240 -15.92 16.37 -7.99
CA ASP A 240 -16.63 15.28 -8.68
C ASP A 240 -15.71 14.41 -9.55
N GLU A 241 -14.57 14.94 -9.96
CA GLU A 241 -13.60 14.25 -10.81
C GLU A 241 -12.53 13.47 -10.06
N GLU A 242 -12.45 13.60 -8.73
CA GLU A 242 -11.50 12.86 -7.90
C GLU A 242 -12.20 11.68 -7.22
N PHE A 243 -11.73 10.47 -7.49
CA PHE A 243 -12.16 9.28 -6.78
C PHE A 243 -11.58 9.26 -5.36
N GLY A 244 -12.40 8.95 -4.36
CA GLY A 244 -11.89 8.82 -3.00
C GLY A 244 -12.93 9.06 -1.92
N GLY A 245 -12.44 9.31 -0.70
CA GLY A 245 -13.25 9.54 0.49
C GLY A 245 -12.41 9.53 1.76
N SER A 246 -13.09 9.45 2.91
CA SER A 246 -12.40 9.48 4.20
C SER A 246 -13.03 8.53 5.19
N TRP A 247 -12.31 8.25 6.27
CA TRP A 247 -12.80 7.39 7.35
C TRP A 247 -12.44 7.95 8.73
N LEU A 248 -13.24 7.56 9.72
CA LEU A 248 -12.96 7.71 11.16
C LEU A 248 -13.37 6.40 11.84
N TYR A 249 -12.42 5.74 12.51
CA TYR A 249 -12.63 4.49 13.24
C TYR A 249 -12.28 4.70 14.70
N ALA A 250 -13.29 4.61 15.57
CA ALA A 250 -13.14 4.82 17.00
C ALA A 250 -12.64 3.56 17.70
N MET A 251 -11.48 3.68 18.33
CA MET A 251 -10.83 2.62 19.12
C MET A 251 -11.03 2.91 20.63
N PRO A 252 -10.72 1.96 21.52
CA PRO A 252 -10.77 2.18 22.96
C PRO A 252 -9.91 3.35 23.43
N GLU A 253 -10.20 3.84 24.63
CA GLU A 253 -9.43 4.89 25.34
C GLU A 253 -9.38 6.27 24.62
N GLY A 254 -10.35 6.56 23.73
CA GLY A 254 -10.36 7.81 22.95
C GLY A 254 -9.37 7.79 21.77
N ARG A 255 -8.82 6.65 21.42
CA ARG A 255 -7.97 6.53 20.24
C ARG A 255 -8.84 6.56 18.96
N LEU A 256 -8.45 7.38 17.98
CA LEU A 256 -9.15 7.54 16.70
C LEU A 256 -8.20 7.33 15.53
N SER A 257 -8.52 6.39 14.65
CA SER A 257 -7.92 6.29 13.31
C SER A 257 -8.72 7.18 12.37
N ILE A 258 -8.11 8.22 11.83
CA ILE A 258 -8.70 9.11 10.82
C ILE A 258 -7.83 9.10 9.57
N GLY A 259 -8.46 9.09 8.40
CA GLY A 259 -7.71 9.16 7.16
C GLY A 259 -8.53 9.59 5.95
N PHE A 260 -7.80 9.74 4.87
CA PHE A 260 -8.27 10.28 3.60
C PHE A 260 -7.66 9.46 2.47
N VAL A 261 -8.46 9.08 1.50
CA VAL A 261 -8.03 8.33 0.30
C VAL A 261 -8.36 9.14 -0.93
N VAL A 262 -7.44 9.20 -1.88
CA VAL A 262 -7.67 9.76 -3.21
C VAL A 262 -7.04 8.86 -4.27
N GLY A 263 -7.76 8.60 -5.36
CA GLY A 263 -7.26 7.90 -6.54
C GLY A 263 -6.04 8.61 -7.12
N LEU A 264 -5.03 7.85 -7.51
CA LEU A 264 -3.82 8.37 -8.15
C LEU A 264 -4.00 8.44 -9.69
N ASP A 265 -5.16 8.92 -10.10
CA ASP A 265 -5.58 9.17 -11.48
C ASP A 265 -6.30 10.53 -11.61
N TYR A 266 -6.11 11.43 -10.66
CA TYR A 266 -6.64 12.79 -10.73
C TYR A 266 -5.97 13.58 -11.85
N LYS A 267 -6.75 14.50 -12.45
CA LYS A 267 -6.35 15.25 -13.66
C LYS A 267 -5.57 16.52 -13.34
N ASP A 268 -5.82 17.12 -12.19
CA ASP A 268 -5.25 18.41 -11.80
C ASP A 268 -3.76 18.29 -11.41
N PRO A 269 -2.81 18.83 -12.16
CA PRO A 269 -1.38 18.76 -11.84
C PRO A 269 -0.99 19.55 -10.59
N LEU A 270 -1.86 20.44 -10.12
CA LEU A 270 -1.65 21.25 -8.91
C LEU A 270 -2.38 20.70 -7.67
N PHE A 271 -3.06 19.57 -7.78
CA PHE A 271 -3.72 18.92 -6.64
C PHE A 271 -2.70 18.44 -5.61
N ASP A 272 -2.97 18.74 -4.34
CA ASP A 272 -2.16 18.30 -3.20
C ASP A 272 -3.00 17.43 -2.26
N PRO A 273 -2.78 16.10 -2.25
CA PRO A 273 -3.52 15.17 -1.39
C PRO A 273 -3.40 15.47 0.10
N HIS A 274 -2.22 15.93 0.54
CA HIS A 274 -2.02 16.29 1.94
C HIS A 274 -2.83 17.55 2.30
N ALA A 275 -2.82 18.57 1.44
CA ALA A 275 -3.63 19.76 1.66
C ALA A 275 -5.13 19.43 1.68
N ALA A 276 -5.60 18.55 0.78
CA ALA A 276 -6.98 18.07 0.79
C ALA A 276 -7.32 17.39 2.14
N PHE A 277 -6.44 16.55 2.67
CA PHE A 277 -6.64 15.94 3.99
C PHE A 277 -6.70 17.01 5.12
N GLN A 278 -5.88 18.07 5.06
CA GLN A 278 -5.97 19.17 6.04
C GLN A 278 -7.30 19.93 5.90
N HIS A 279 -7.80 20.16 4.68
CA HIS A 279 -9.12 20.73 4.45
C HIS A 279 -10.24 19.85 5.02
N PHE A 280 -10.16 18.53 4.84
CA PHE A 280 -11.09 17.58 5.44
C PHE A 280 -11.15 17.72 6.97
N LYS A 281 -10.01 17.81 7.65
CA LYS A 281 -9.96 17.98 9.10
C LYS A 281 -10.58 19.29 9.59
N ARG A 282 -10.58 20.33 8.77
CA ARG A 282 -11.22 21.62 9.09
C ARG A 282 -12.74 21.64 8.88
N HIS A 283 -13.31 20.64 8.23
CA HIS A 283 -14.76 20.54 8.10
C HIS A 283 -15.43 20.58 9.50
N PRO A 284 -16.51 21.38 9.74
CA PRO A 284 -17.09 21.58 11.08
C PRO A 284 -17.42 20.28 11.83
N PHE A 285 -17.91 19.27 11.12
CA PHE A 285 -18.17 17.94 11.71
C PHE A 285 -16.89 17.25 12.19
N ILE A 286 -15.84 17.28 11.39
CA ILE A 286 -14.59 16.60 11.68
C ILE A 286 -13.80 17.34 12.75
N SER A 287 -13.67 18.67 12.61
CA SER A 287 -12.98 19.50 13.59
C SER A 287 -13.63 19.42 14.98
N GLY A 288 -14.98 19.30 15.04
CA GLY A 288 -15.70 19.09 16.30
C GLY A 288 -15.38 17.77 16.99
N ILE A 289 -15.06 16.69 16.22
CA ILE A 289 -14.60 15.42 16.77
C ILE A 289 -13.16 15.54 17.28
N LEU A 290 -12.29 16.23 16.53
CA LEU A 290 -10.86 16.38 16.85
C LEU A 290 -10.58 17.44 17.92
N ASP A 291 -11.56 18.30 18.24
CA ASP A 291 -11.36 19.40 19.20
C ASP A 291 -11.02 18.89 20.59
N GLY A 292 -9.95 19.43 21.17
CA GLY A 292 -9.38 18.96 22.43
C GLY A 292 -8.53 17.70 22.32
N GLY A 293 -8.38 17.15 21.10
CA GLY A 293 -7.52 15.99 20.83
C GLY A 293 -6.10 16.39 20.42
N GLN A 294 -5.27 15.35 20.27
CA GLN A 294 -3.87 15.52 19.84
C GLN A 294 -3.49 14.41 18.87
N VAL A 295 -2.73 14.77 17.81
CA VAL A 295 -2.17 13.80 16.87
C VAL A 295 -1.06 13.00 17.54
N VAL A 296 -1.05 11.68 17.28
CA VAL A 296 -0.06 10.75 17.86
C VAL A 296 0.87 10.22 16.78
N ARG A 297 0.31 9.88 15.61
CA ARG A 297 1.05 9.32 14.48
C ARG A 297 0.47 9.84 13.17
N TYR A 298 1.31 9.79 12.16
CA TYR A 298 0.98 10.10 10.76
C TYR A 298 1.58 9.03 9.85
N GLY A 299 0.91 8.73 8.75
CA GLY A 299 1.46 7.85 7.73
C GLY A 299 0.74 8.00 6.41
N ALA A 300 1.40 7.53 5.35
CA ALA A 300 0.83 7.50 4.02
C ALA A 300 1.27 6.23 3.29
N LYS A 301 0.36 5.66 2.48
CA LYS A 301 0.60 4.44 1.72
C LYS A 301 -0.26 4.44 0.47
N ALA A 302 0.31 4.06 -0.66
CA ALA A 302 -0.49 3.69 -1.81
C ALA A 302 -1.21 2.36 -1.56
N LEU A 303 -2.33 2.15 -2.23
CA LEU A 303 -3.09 0.92 -2.21
C LEU A 303 -3.61 0.62 -3.63
N PRO A 304 -3.71 -0.67 -4.05
CA PRO A 304 -4.23 -1.01 -5.35
C PRO A 304 -5.76 -0.97 -5.33
N GLU A 305 -6.36 -0.38 -6.38
CA GLU A 305 -7.82 -0.22 -6.49
C GLU A 305 -8.40 -0.67 -7.83
N GLY A 306 -7.58 -1.23 -8.71
CA GLY A 306 -7.99 -1.58 -10.06
C GLY A 306 -8.94 -2.78 -10.18
N GLY A 307 -9.11 -3.57 -9.12
CA GLY A 307 -10.00 -4.73 -9.12
C GLY A 307 -9.43 -5.96 -9.83
N TRP A 308 -10.32 -6.90 -10.17
CA TRP A 308 -9.95 -8.23 -10.67
C TRP A 308 -9.15 -8.20 -11.98
N ASN A 309 -9.48 -7.32 -12.92
CA ASN A 309 -8.86 -7.30 -14.26
C ASN A 309 -7.43 -6.72 -14.28
N THR A 310 -6.97 -6.11 -13.18
CA THR A 310 -5.63 -5.53 -13.07
C THR A 310 -4.59 -6.47 -12.46
N GLN A 311 -4.96 -7.73 -12.20
CA GLN A 311 -4.04 -8.73 -11.66
C GLN A 311 -2.96 -9.08 -12.69
N PRO A 312 -1.67 -9.04 -12.32
CA PRO A 312 -0.63 -9.59 -13.19
C PRO A 312 -0.76 -11.11 -13.27
N ARG A 313 -0.01 -11.74 -14.18
CA ARG A 313 0.17 -13.20 -14.12
C ARG A 313 0.76 -13.59 -12.77
N LEU A 314 0.02 -14.38 -12.00
CA LEU A 314 0.29 -14.65 -10.58
C LEU A 314 1.42 -15.64 -10.32
N HIS A 315 1.88 -16.36 -11.34
CA HIS A 315 2.90 -17.42 -11.22
C HIS A 315 3.85 -17.42 -12.41
N VAL A 316 5.08 -17.80 -12.14
CA VAL A 316 6.15 -18.01 -13.11
C VAL A 316 6.94 -19.26 -12.69
N ASP A 317 7.92 -19.69 -13.50
CA ASP A 317 8.85 -20.74 -13.04
C ASP A 317 9.57 -20.27 -11.77
N GLY A 318 9.39 -21.00 -10.68
CA GLY A 318 10.00 -20.70 -9.38
C GLY A 318 9.44 -19.49 -8.63
N GLY A 319 8.33 -18.87 -9.07
CA GLY A 319 7.82 -17.64 -8.43
C GLY A 319 6.30 -17.51 -8.35
N LEU A 320 5.79 -16.94 -7.26
CA LEU A 320 4.38 -16.63 -7.00
C LEU A 320 4.22 -15.19 -6.48
N ILE A 321 3.14 -14.49 -6.88
CA ILE A 321 2.84 -13.11 -6.44
C ILE A 321 1.56 -13.13 -5.59
N VAL A 322 1.59 -12.48 -4.40
CA VAL A 322 0.48 -12.50 -3.43
C VAL A 322 0.16 -11.12 -2.87
N GLY A 323 -1.01 -10.98 -2.27
CA GLY A 323 -1.44 -9.76 -1.57
C GLY A 323 -1.59 -8.55 -2.48
N ASP A 324 -1.20 -7.38 -1.96
CA ASP A 324 -1.30 -6.11 -2.70
C ASP A 324 -0.37 -6.07 -3.92
N ALA A 325 0.71 -6.86 -3.93
CA ALA A 325 1.57 -7.03 -5.10
C ALA A 325 0.83 -7.67 -6.28
N ALA A 326 -0.21 -8.49 -5.98
CA ALA A 326 -1.13 -9.09 -6.95
C ALA A 326 -2.44 -8.30 -7.13
N ASN A 327 -2.54 -7.08 -6.57
CA ASN A 327 -3.72 -6.21 -6.60
C ASN A 327 -4.97 -6.80 -5.91
N PHE A 328 -4.81 -7.60 -4.84
CA PHE A 328 -5.91 -8.22 -4.10
C PHE A 328 -6.51 -7.29 -3.03
N VAL A 329 -7.08 -6.17 -3.44
CA VAL A 329 -7.82 -5.23 -2.58
C VAL A 329 -9.22 -5.00 -3.16
N ASN A 330 -10.24 -5.03 -2.30
CA ASN A 330 -11.59 -4.66 -2.67
C ASN A 330 -11.80 -3.17 -2.37
N SER A 331 -11.71 -2.34 -3.40
CA SER A 331 -11.81 -0.87 -3.31
C SER A 331 -13.17 -0.39 -2.82
N ILE A 332 -14.25 -1.14 -3.08
CA ILE A 332 -15.60 -0.78 -2.63
C ILE A 332 -15.81 -1.11 -1.15
N ARG A 333 -15.35 -2.29 -0.72
CA ARG A 333 -15.40 -2.68 0.70
C ARG A 333 -14.33 -1.99 1.54
N LEU A 334 -13.35 -1.34 0.90
CA LEU A 334 -12.17 -0.74 1.54
C LEU A 334 -11.40 -1.77 2.39
N LYS A 335 -11.30 -3.00 1.90
CA LYS A 335 -10.70 -4.14 2.60
C LYS A 335 -9.77 -4.94 1.69
N GLY A 336 -8.58 -5.23 2.20
CA GLY A 336 -7.58 -6.04 1.51
C GLY A 336 -6.88 -7.05 2.42
N ILE A 337 -6.86 -6.84 3.75
CA ILE A 337 -6.07 -7.65 4.69
C ILE A 337 -6.44 -9.13 4.60
N HIS A 338 -7.72 -9.48 4.65
CA HIS A 338 -8.21 -10.86 4.56
C HIS A 338 -7.94 -11.49 3.20
N LEU A 339 -7.99 -10.71 2.11
CA LEU A 339 -7.66 -11.20 0.75
C LEU A 339 -6.14 -11.43 0.61
N ALA A 340 -5.32 -10.52 1.16
CA ALA A 340 -3.87 -10.67 1.20
C ALA A 340 -3.48 -11.94 1.98
N MET A 341 -4.03 -12.15 3.18
CA MET A 341 -3.84 -13.36 3.97
C MET A 341 -4.28 -14.62 3.20
N ARG A 342 -5.47 -14.58 2.57
CA ARG A 342 -5.99 -15.70 1.78
C ARG A 342 -5.07 -16.06 0.63
N SER A 343 -4.59 -15.07 -0.12
CA SER A 343 -3.69 -15.30 -1.24
C SER A 343 -2.36 -15.94 -0.79
N GLY A 344 -1.83 -15.50 0.35
CA GLY A 344 -0.64 -16.12 0.95
C GLY A 344 -0.86 -17.59 1.32
N MET A 345 -2.00 -17.93 1.94
CA MET A 345 -2.36 -19.32 2.25
C MET A 345 -2.45 -20.19 0.99
N LEU A 346 -3.09 -19.68 -0.07
CA LEU A 346 -3.26 -20.44 -1.32
C LEU A 346 -1.93 -20.59 -2.07
N ALA A 347 -1.06 -19.59 -2.04
CA ALA A 347 0.29 -19.69 -2.58
C ALA A 347 1.15 -20.71 -1.82
N ALA A 348 1.01 -20.76 -0.50
CA ALA A 348 1.66 -21.75 0.34
C ALA A 348 1.24 -23.18 -0.02
N GLU A 349 -0.04 -23.41 -0.28
CA GLU A 349 -0.56 -24.74 -0.70
C GLU A 349 0.04 -25.15 -2.05
N ALA A 350 0.07 -24.24 -3.04
CA ALA A 350 0.63 -24.53 -4.35
C ALA A 350 2.16 -24.74 -4.28
N ALA A 351 2.87 -23.88 -3.55
CA ALA A 351 4.33 -24.00 -3.38
C ALA A 351 4.72 -25.28 -2.65
N PHE A 352 3.99 -25.65 -1.59
CA PHE A 352 4.23 -26.89 -0.84
C PHE A 352 4.09 -28.12 -1.74
N ASP A 353 3.00 -28.20 -2.50
CA ASP A 353 2.75 -29.35 -3.39
C ASP A 353 3.79 -29.41 -4.52
N ALA A 354 4.17 -28.25 -5.11
CA ALA A 354 5.17 -28.15 -6.17
C ALA A 354 6.59 -28.58 -5.70
N VAL A 355 7.01 -28.10 -4.52
CA VAL A 355 8.32 -28.47 -3.95
C VAL A 355 8.35 -29.97 -3.59
N ARG A 356 7.25 -30.53 -3.08
CA ARG A 356 7.15 -31.97 -2.78
C ARG A 356 7.17 -32.84 -4.02
N ALA A 357 6.63 -32.35 -5.13
CA ALA A 357 6.67 -33.05 -6.43
C ALA A 357 7.98 -32.84 -7.19
N ASP A 358 8.91 -32.04 -6.65
CA ASP A 358 10.15 -31.60 -7.31
C ASP A 358 9.91 -30.96 -8.70
N ASP A 359 8.71 -30.34 -8.87
CA ASP A 359 8.32 -29.61 -10.08
C ASP A 359 7.80 -28.22 -9.70
N THR A 360 8.67 -27.23 -9.82
CA THR A 360 8.36 -25.82 -9.54
C THR A 360 8.27 -24.99 -10.83
N SER A 361 7.89 -25.64 -11.94
CA SER A 361 7.58 -24.98 -13.20
C SER A 361 6.31 -24.12 -13.10
N SER A 362 6.18 -23.15 -13.99
CA SER A 362 4.97 -22.32 -14.10
C SER A 362 3.71 -23.18 -14.34
N ALA A 363 3.84 -24.31 -15.03
CA ALA A 363 2.75 -25.27 -15.24
C ALA A 363 2.24 -25.87 -13.93
N SER A 364 3.16 -26.33 -13.06
CA SER A 364 2.83 -26.85 -11.73
C SER A 364 2.29 -25.72 -10.82
N LEU A 365 2.95 -24.56 -10.77
CA LEU A 365 2.56 -23.41 -9.97
C LEU A 365 1.25 -22.73 -10.45
N HIS A 366 0.76 -23.02 -11.67
CA HIS A 366 -0.57 -22.62 -12.15
C HIS A 366 -1.70 -23.06 -11.20
N ARG A 367 -1.48 -24.09 -10.39
CA ARG A 367 -2.40 -24.49 -9.33
C ARG A 367 -2.77 -23.31 -8.40
N TYR A 368 -1.84 -22.41 -8.13
CA TYR A 368 -2.14 -21.20 -7.33
C TYR A 368 -3.24 -20.36 -7.98
N LYS A 369 -3.16 -20.10 -9.29
CA LYS A 369 -4.21 -19.36 -10.01
C LYS A 369 -5.56 -20.09 -9.95
N GLN A 370 -5.57 -21.42 -10.08
CA GLN A 370 -6.79 -22.23 -9.95
C GLN A 370 -7.41 -22.11 -8.55
N LEU A 371 -6.58 -22.13 -7.49
CA LEU A 371 -7.02 -21.96 -6.12
C LEU A 371 -7.58 -20.53 -5.89
N VAL A 372 -6.93 -19.50 -6.42
CA VAL A 372 -7.43 -18.11 -6.39
C VAL A 372 -8.79 -18.01 -7.08
N ASP A 373 -8.94 -18.59 -8.26
CA ASP A 373 -10.18 -18.58 -9.04
C ASP A 373 -11.35 -19.29 -8.33
N ALA A 374 -11.06 -20.30 -7.53
CA ALA A 374 -12.05 -21.06 -6.75
C ALA A 374 -12.32 -20.45 -5.35
N SER A 375 -11.61 -19.40 -4.97
CA SER A 375 -11.62 -18.81 -3.62
C SER A 375 -12.55 -17.60 -3.48
N PRO A 376 -12.78 -17.14 -2.23
CA PRO A 376 -13.44 -15.86 -1.97
C PRO A 376 -12.80 -14.65 -2.64
N ILE A 377 -11.51 -14.69 -2.99
CA ILE A 377 -10.83 -13.58 -3.69
C ILE A 377 -11.59 -13.23 -4.98
N LYS A 378 -11.90 -14.23 -5.83
CA LYS A 378 -12.63 -14.00 -7.07
C LYS A 378 -14.07 -13.56 -6.83
N THR A 379 -14.75 -14.20 -5.87
CA THR A 379 -16.16 -13.87 -5.58
C THR A 379 -16.33 -12.46 -5.04
N GLU A 380 -15.29 -11.90 -4.40
CA GLU A 380 -15.30 -10.53 -3.91
C GLU A 380 -14.82 -9.49 -4.95
N LEU A 381 -13.78 -9.81 -5.71
CA LEU A 381 -13.16 -8.84 -6.61
C LEU A 381 -13.81 -8.79 -8.00
N TYR A 382 -14.28 -9.93 -8.52
CA TYR A 382 -14.86 -9.97 -9.87
C TYR A 382 -16.12 -9.11 -10.04
N PRO A 383 -17.06 -9.06 -9.08
CA PRO A 383 -18.24 -8.19 -9.17
C PRO A 383 -17.91 -6.71 -9.30
N VAL A 384 -16.81 -6.27 -8.70
CA VAL A 384 -16.40 -4.85 -8.60
C VAL A 384 -15.23 -4.48 -9.51
N ARG A 385 -14.88 -5.37 -10.46
CA ARG A 385 -13.68 -5.28 -11.31
C ARG A 385 -13.52 -4.01 -12.14
N ASN A 386 -14.62 -3.29 -12.40
CA ASN A 386 -14.64 -2.08 -13.23
C ASN A 386 -15.10 -0.83 -12.44
N VAL A 387 -15.27 -0.93 -11.13
CA VAL A 387 -15.90 0.17 -10.38
C VAL A 387 -15.00 1.40 -10.37
N HIS A 388 -13.69 1.24 -10.13
CA HIS A 388 -12.77 2.37 -10.17
C HIS A 388 -12.82 3.08 -11.53
N GLN A 389 -12.74 2.33 -12.62
CA GLN A 389 -12.78 2.85 -13.99
C GLN A 389 -14.08 3.62 -14.30
N ALA A 390 -15.21 3.17 -13.72
CA ALA A 390 -16.50 3.83 -13.92
C ALA A 390 -16.56 5.24 -13.27
N PHE A 391 -15.81 5.47 -12.21
CA PHE A 391 -15.69 6.79 -11.59
C PHE A 391 -14.94 7.81 -12.46
N GLY A 392 -14.19 7.38 -13.46
CA GLY A 392 -13.61 8.29 -14.45
C GLY A 392 -14.65 9.13 -15.22
N ALA A 393 -15.93 8.72 -15.21
CA ALA A 393 -17.07 9.48 -15.73
C ALA A 393 -17.74 10.42 -14.68
N GLY A 394 -17.14 10.59 -13.51
CA GLY A 394 -17.63 11.39 -12.39
C GLY A 394 -18.33 10.57 -11.30
N THR A 395 -18.46 11.17 -10.12
CA THR A 395 -18.96 10.49 -8.91
C THR A 395 -20.38 9.93 -9.07
N MET A 396 -21.28 10.64 -9.73
CA MET A 396 -22.66 10.20 -9.95
C MET A 396 -22.74 8.97 -10.86
N ALA A 397 -22.02 9.00 -11.99
CA ALA A 397 -22.00 7.89 -12.95
C ALA A 397 -21.31 6.66 -12.35
N GLY A 398 -20.15 6.85 -11.69
CA GLY A 398 -19.43 5.80 -11.00
C GLY A 398 -20.24 5.18 -9.85
N GLY A 399 -20.92 6.01 -9.06
CA GLY A 399 -21.81 5.55 -7.99
C GLY A 399 -23.00 4.73 -8.52
N ALA A 400 -23.63 5.15 -9.60
CA ALA A 400 -24.70 4.39 -10.25
C ALA A 400 -24.20 3.04 -10.78
N TYR A 401 -23.04 3.04 -11.46
CA TYR A 401 -22.41 1.80 -11.93
C TYR A 401 -22.09 0.86 -10.78
N ALA A 402 -21.48 1.37 -9.70
CA ALA A 402 -21.18 0.59 -8.51
C ALA A 402 -22.45 -0.03 -7.91
N GLY A 403 -23.54 0.73 -7.83
CA GLY A 403 -24.84 0.23 -7.38
C GLY A 403 -25.36 -0.92 -8.24
N ILE A 404 -25.31 -0.80 -9.57
CA ILE A 404 -25.71 -1.85 -10.52
C ILE A 404 -24.78 -3.06 -10.37
N ALA A 405 -23.46 -2.86 -10.30
CA ALA A 405 -22.50 -3.94 -10.15
C ALA A 405 -22.75 -4.76 -8.87
N MET A 406 -23.05 -4.10 -7.76
CA MET A 406 -23.40 -4.75 -6.50
C MET A 406 -24.72 -5.53 -6.60
N PHE A 407 -25.76 -4.95 -7.22
CA PHE A 407 -27.06 -5.59 -7.36
C PHE A 407 -27.01 -6.81 -8.29
N THR A 408 -26.28 -6.71 -9.43
CA THR A 408 -26.18 -7.79 -10.42
C THR A 408 -25.05 -8.79 -10.12
N ASN A 409 -24.27 -8.54 -9.05
CA ASN A 409 -23.03 -9.26 -8.77
C ASN A 409 -22.04 -9.18 -9.96
N GLY A 410 -21.98 -8.03 -10.62
CA GLY A 410 -21.15 -7.76 -11.79
C GLY A 410 -21.58 -8.45 -13.08
N LYS A 411 -22.72 -9.16 -13.09
CA LYS A 411 -23.21 -9.89 -14.27
C LYS A 411 -23.82 -8.94 -15.30
N GLY A 412 -23.48 -9.17 -16.56
CA GLY A 412 -24.03 -8.41 -17.69
C GLY A 412 -23.42 -7.00 -17.85
N LEU A 413 -22.46 -6.63 -17.03
CA LEU A 413 -21.72 -5.38 -17.19
C LEU A 413 -20.51 -5.60 -18.12
N PRO A 414 -20.26 -4.68 -19.08
CA PRO A 414 -19.09 -4.75 -19.93
C PRO A 414 -17.81 -4.50 -19.09
N ASP A 415 -16.70 -5.05 -19.54
CA ASP A 415 -15.40 -4.69 -18.99
C ASP A 415 -15.02 -3.28 -19.49
N LEU A 416 -14.52 -2.46 -18.56
CA LEU A 416 -14.07 -1.10 -18.83
C LEU A 416 -12.55 -1.09 -18.83
N SER A 417 -11.96 -0.50 -19.87
CA SER A 417 -10.51 -0.31 -19.93
C SER A 417 -10.09 0.85 -19.05
N GLY A 418 -8.99 0.64 -18.30
CA GLY A 418 -8.32 1.66 -17.51
C GLY A 418 -7.11 2.25 -18.26
N HIS A 419 -6.58 3.33 -17.71
CA HIS A 419 -5.29 3.90 -18.11
C HIS A 419 -4.37 3.92 -16.88
N PRO A 420 -3.04 3.82 -17.05
CA PRO A 420 -2.13 4.06 -15.93
C PRO A 420 -2.43 5.42 -15.27
N GLY A 421 -2.51 5.47 -13.95
CA GLY A 421 -2.97 6.67 -13.22
C GLY A 421 -2.20 7.94 -13.59
N HIS A 422 -0.86 7.84 -13.76
CA HIS A 422 -0.03 8.99 -14.14
C HIS A 422 -0.40 9.60 -15.51
N GLN A 423 -1.02 8.83 -16.42
CA GLN A 423 -1.46 9.33 -17.74
C GLN A 423 -2.76 10.14 -17.67
N ALA A 424 -3.50 10.07 -16.56
CA ALA A 424 -4.70 10.87 -16.35
C ALA A 424 -4.36 12.33 -16.04
N MET A 425 -3.18 12.61 -15.44
CA MET A 425 -2.76 13.97 -15.11
C MET A 425 -2.60 14.80 -16.37
N GLN A 426 -3.28 15.95 -16.40
CA GLN A 426 -3.24 16.89 -17.52
C GLN A 426 -2.15 17.94 -17.30
N THR A 427 -1.64 18.51 -18.41
CA THR A 427 -0.76 19.67 -18.31
C THR A 427 -1.51 20.87 -17.74
N ILE A 428 -0.78 21.81 -17.14
CA ILE A 428 -1.36 23.04 -16.60
C ILE A 428 -2.15 23.80 -17.67
N GLU A 429 -1.60 23.88 -18.88
CA GLU A 429 -2.26 24.58 -19.99
C GLU A 429 -3.58 23.89 -20.36
N HIS A 430 -3.60 22.56 -20.44
CA HIS A 430 -4.81 21.81 -20.80
C HIS A 430 -5.88 21.92 -19.70
N TYR A 431 -5.49 21.75 -18.45
CA TYR A 431 -6.43 21.70 -17.33
C TYR A 431 -7.01 23.07 -16.97
N TYR A 432 -6.16 24.12 -16.92
CA TYR A 432 -6.57 25.47 -16.52
C TYR A 432 -6.85 26.41 -17.70
N GLY A 433 -6.56 25.99 -18.93
CA GLY A 433 -6.73 26.84 -20.11
C GLY A 433 -5.78 28.05 -20.17
N MET A 434 -4.70 28.04 -19.38
CA MET A 434 -3.74 29.16 -19.31
C MET A 434 -2.32 28.66 -19.00
N ALA A 435 -1.32 29.44 -19.41
CA ALA A 435 0.07 29.12 -19.10
C ALA A 435 0.34 29.18 -17.57
N LYS A 436 1.25 28.34 -17.10
CA LYS A 436 1.61 28.25 -15.66
C LYS A 436 1.92 29.62 -15.02
N ARG A 437 2.59 30.51 -15.75
CA ARG A 437 2.95 31.86 -15.29
C ARG A 437 1.73 32.73 -14.94
N ASP A 438 0.58 32.42 -15.54
CA ASP A 438 -0.64 33.19 -15.39
C ASP A 438 -1.55 32.61 -14.28
N ILE A 439 -1.17 31.44 -13.74
CA ILE A 439 -1.85 30.83 -12.61
C ILE A 439 -1.31 31.47 -11.34
N LEU A 440 -2.09 32.36 -10.75
CA LEU A 440 -1.95 32.68 -9.33
C LEU A 440 -2.15 31.36 -8.58
N VAL A 441 -1.07 30.84 -7.98
CA VAL A 441 -1.07 29.55 -7.28
C VAL A 441 -2.37 29.42 -6.49
N PRO A 442 -3.29 28.51 -6.87
CA PRO A 442 -4.50 28.35 -6.09
C PRO A 442 -4.06 28.04 -4.67
N SER A 443 -4.72 28.63 -3.70
CA SER A 443 -4.51 28.34 -2.28
C SER A 443 -5.02 26.94 -1.92
N ASN A 444 -4.50 25.91 -2.60
CA ASN A 444 -4.67 24.52 -2.19
C ASN A 444 -3.91 24.23 -0.88
N THR A 445 -3.18 25.23 -0.37
CA THR A 445 -2.58 25.16 0.94
C THR A 445 -3.68 25.38 1.98
N ALA A 446 -4.08 24.31 2.66
CA ALA A 446 -4.91 24.45 3.86
C ALA A 446 -4.19 25.32 4.88
N PRO A 447 -4.88 26.24 5.57
CA PRO A 447 -4.29 26.99 6.67
C PRO A 447 -3.78 26.01 7.75
N ILE A 448 -2.53 26.16 8.14
CA ILE A 448 -1.89 25.32 9.18
C ILE A 448 -2.01 26.02 10.52
N ASP A 449 -2.76 25.44 11.47
CA ASP A 449 -2.96 25.97 12.83
C ASP A 449 -2.12 25.23 13.89
N ARG A 450 -1.43 24.14 13.51
CA ARG A 450 -0.62 23.27 14.39
C ARG A 450 -1.41 22.67 15.56
N ARG A 451 -2.71 22.72 15.51
CA ARG A 451 -3.62 22.12 16.50
C ARG A 451 -4.42 20.98 15.87
N ILE A 452 -5.09 21.25 14.75
CA ILE A 452 -5.84 20.25 13.98
C ILE A 452 -5.15 19.99 12.65
N THR A 453 -4.50 20.99 12.07
CA THR A 453 -3.84 20.91 10.77
C THR A 453 -2.32 21.07 10.89
N PHE A 454 -1.60 20.28 10.13
CA PHE A 454 -0.14 20.18 10.17
C PHE A 454 0.45 20.22 8.76
N ASP A 455 1.66 20.73 8.63
CA ASP A 455 2.43 20.67 7.38
C ASP A 455 3.02 19.27 7.14
N LYS A 456 3.51 19.02 5.90
CA LYS A 456 4.06 17.72 5.48
C LYS A 456 5.29 17.30 6.29
N VAL A 457 6.13 18.27 6.69
CA VAL A 457 7.36 18.00 7.48
C VAL A 457 6.98 17.52 8.88
N THR A 458 6.00 18.19 9.50
CA THR A 458 5.43 17.75 10.77
C THR A 458 4.81 16.35 10.65
N GLY A 459 4.12 16.06 9.54
CA GLY A 459 3.62 14.71 9.23
C GLY A 459 4.75 13.68 9.13
N ALA A 460 5.81 13.97 8.39
CA ALA A 460 6.98 13.11 8.29
C ALA A 460 7.61 12.82 9.66
N HIS A 461 7.71 13.82 10.53
CA HIS A 461 8.17 13.64 11.91
C HIS A 461 7.27 12.66 12.68
N TYR A 462 5.95 12.81 12.62
CA TYR A 462 5.00 11.91 13.30
C TYR A 462 4.97 10.49 12.70
N SER A 463 5.49 10.29 11.49
CA SER A 463 5.61 8.95 10.90
C SER A 463 6.75 8.13 11.52
N GLY A 464 7.63 8.78 12.30
CA GLY A 464 8.82 8.15 12.85
C GLY A 464 9.78 7.63 11.78
N THR A 465 9.73 8.20 10.56
CA THR A 465 10.64 7.78 9.49
C THR A 465 12.09 8.11 9.83
N HIS A 466 12.96 7.17 9.55
CA HIS A 466 14.40 7.30 9.76
C HIS A 466 15.15 6.66 8.59
N HIS A 467 16.10 7.42 8.04
CA HIS A 467 17.03 6.95 7.01
C HIS A 467 18.43 7.49 7.33
N ASP A 468 19.46 6.71 7.04
CA ASP A 468 20.82 7.22 7.04
C ASP A 468 20.96 8.26 5.93
N GLU A 469 21.37 9.49 6.26
CA GLU A 469 21.56 10.54 5.27
C GLU A 469 22.82 10.33 4.42
N ASP A 470 23.75 9.50 4.90
CA ASP A 470 24.96 9.11 4.18
C ASP A 470 24.80 7.72 3.54
N GLN A 471 23.80 7.58 2.67
CA GLN A 471 23.58 6.41 1.81
C GLN A 471 23.15 6.86 0.40
N PRO A 472 23.24 5.99 -0.62
CA PRO A 472 22.67 6.28 -1.93
C PRO A 472 21.18 6.59 -1.84
N VAL A 473 20.74 7.63 -2.55
CA VAL A 473 19.33 8.04 -2.54
C VAL A 473 18.47 6.95 -3.18
N HIS A 474 17.50 6.43 -2.44
CA HIS A 474 16.56 5.38 -2.90
C HIS A 474 15.45 5.88 -3.84
N LEU A 475 15.49 7.15 -4.19
CA LEU A 475 14.57 7.81 -5.13
C LEU A 475 15.39 8.23 -6.36
N LEU A 476 15.35 7.37 -7.39
CA LEU A 476 16.08 7.62 -8.63
C LEU A 476 15.26 8.56 -9.50
N VAL A 477 15.81 9.74 -9.85
CA VAL A 477 15.11 10.78 -10.61
C VAL A 477 15.87 11.13 -11.88
N GLN A 478 15.15 11.14 -13.02
CA GLN A 478 15.66 11.66 -14.28
C GLN A 478 15.54 13.20 -14.28
N THR A 479 16.53 13.86 -13.71
CA THR A 479 16.51 15.32 -13.46
C THR A 479 16.38 16.16 -14.73
N ASP A 480 16.90 15.70 -15.86
CA ASP A 480 16.77 16.40 -17.14
C ASP A 480 15.30 16.50 -17.57
N VAL A 481 14.54 15.41 -17.45
CA VAL A 481 13.09 15.41 -17.71
C VAL A 481 12.37 16.34 -16.75
N CYS A 482 12.75 16.33 -15.46
CA CYS A 482 12.15 17.17 -14.43
C CYS A 482 12.24 18.66 -14.78
N HIS A 483 13.40 19.14 -15.24
CA HIS A 483 13.64 20.56 -15.52
C HIS A 483 13.16 20.99 -16.91
N SER A 484 13.42 20.17 -17.94
CA SER A 484 13.20 20.55 -19.33
C SER A 484 11.73 20.45 -19.75
N ILE A 485 10.98 19.48 -19.22
CA ILE A 485 9.63 19.16 -19.69
C ILE A 485 8.60 19.20 -18.53
N CYS A 486 8.80 18.40 -17.48
CA CYS A 486 7.83 18.25 -16.40
C CYS A 486 7.54 19.57 -15.67
N GLY A 487 8.56 20.35 -15.37
CA GLY A 487 8.40 21.65 -14.72
C GLY A 487 7.56 22.64 -15.53
N PRO A 488 7.88 22.91 -16.81
CA PRO A 488 7.07 23.73 -17.68
C PRO A 488 5.62 23.26 -17.85
N GLU A 489 5.40 21.97 -18.06
CA GLU A 489 4.08 21.43 -18.38
C GLU A 489 3.18 21.16 -17.16
N TYR A 490 3.76 20.60 -16.08
CA TYR A 490 3.00 20.14 -14.91
C TYR A 490 3.31 20.91 -13.62
N GLY A 491 4.28 21.81 -13.63
CA GLY A 491 4.63 22.62 -12.46
C GLY A 491 5.30 21.85 -11.33
N HIS A 492 6.09 20.83 -11.64
CA HIS A 492 6.75 19.95 -10.65
C HIS A 492 5.74 19.29 -9.70
N PRO A 493 4.85 18.40 -10.18
CA PRO A 493 3.76 17.84 -9.39
C PRO A 493 4.26 17.01 -8.21
N CYS A 494 5.50 16.49 -8.26
CA CYS A 494 6.13 15.75 -7.16
C CYS A 494 6.19 16.53 -5.84
N VAL A 495 6.32 17.85 -5.87
CA VAL A 495 6.27 18.72 -4.68
C VAL A 495 4.89 18.66 -4.00
N ARG A 496 3.83 18.38 -4.78
CA ARG A 496 2.44 18.35 -4.29
C ARG A 496 2.00 16.95 -3.94
N PHE A 497 2.15 15.97 -4.84
CA PHE A 497 1.67 14.62 -4.57
C PHE A 497 2.47 13.89 -3.47
N CYS A 498 3.70 14.32 -3.17
CA CYS A 498 4.44 13.75 -2.04
C CYS A 498 3.82 14.21 -0.72
N PRO A 499 3.36 13.28 0.16
CA PRO A 499 2.72 13.63 1.43
C PRO A 499 3.73 13.95 2.55
N ALA A 500 5.05 13.94 2.27
CA ALA A 500 6.10 14.00 3.28
C ALA A 500 7.22 15.01 2.96
N SER A 501 7.00 15.97 2.04
CA SER A 501 8.00 16.99 1.64
C SER A 501 9.38 16.40 1.25
N VAL A 502 9.36 15.33 0.48
CA VAL A 502 10.61 14.73 -0.04
C VAL A 502 11.18 15.58 -1.18
N TYR A 503 10.32 16.15 -2.02
CA TYR A 503 10.72 16.92 -3.21
C TYR A 503 10.48 18.41 -2.99
N GLU A 504 11.49 19.22 -3.22
CA GLU A 504 11.42 20.67 -3.11
C GLU A 504 12.15 21.33 -4.30
N MET A 505 11.58 22.44 -4.78
CA MET A 505 12.25 23.29 -5.76
C MET A 505 12.94 24.42 -5.03
N VAL A 506 14.29 24.42 -5.04
CA VAL A 506 15.12 25.41 -4.36
C VAL A 506 15.90 26.25 -5.37
N ASP A 507 16.30 27.47 -4.99
CA ASP A 507 17.16 28.32 -5.81
C ASP A 507 18.48 27.60 -6.11
N ASN A 508 18.88 27.58 -7.39
CA ASN A 508 20.15 26.99 -7.83
C ASN A 508 21.36 27.94 -7.72
N GLY A 509 21.15 29.18 -7.24
CA GLY A 509 22.17 30.22 -7.12
C GLY A 509 22.51 30.92 -8.44
N ALA A 510 21.88 30.54 -9.56
CA ALA A 510 22.09 31.13 -10.90
C ALA A 510 20.79 31.74 -11.47
N GLY A 511 19.81 32.05 -10.62
CA GLY A 511 18.52 32.65 -10.99
C GLY A 511 17.51 31.63 -11.56
N GLY A 512 17.71 30.34 -11.32
CA GLY A 512 16.80 29.24 -11.68
C GLY A 512 16.49 28.36 -10.47
N LEU A 513 15.71 27.31 -10.70
CA LEU A 513 15.35 26.33 -9.68
C LEU A 513 16.08 25.01 -9.94
N LYS A 514 16.40 24.28 -8.86
CA LYS A 514 16.85 22.88 -8.90
C LYS A 514 15.98 22.03 -8.00
N LEU A 515 15.82 20.76 -8.35
CA LEU A 515 15.16 19.79 -7.50
C LEU A 515 16.08 19.39 -6.34
N GLN A 516 15.60 19.55 -5.13
CA GLN A 516 16.19 18.99 -3.90
C GLN A 516 15.38 17.78 -3.48
N ILE A 517 16.08 16.69 -3.12
CA ILE A 517 15.46 15.44 -2.66
C ILE A 517 15.85 15.23 -1.20
N ASN A 518 14.88 15.39 -0.30
CA ASN A 518 15.01 15.14 1.14
C ASN A 518 14.61 13.70 1.43
N ALA A 519 15.46 12.74 1.04
CA ALA A 519 15.15 11.30 1.11
C ALA A 519 14.86 10.81 2.53
N SER A 520 15.44 11.46 3.55
CA SER A 520 15.19 11.17 4.98
C SER A 520 13.73 11.37 5.40
N ASN A 521 12.97 12.20 4.69
CA ASN A 521 11.54 12.39 4.94
C ASN A 521 10.66 11.29 4.33
N CYS A 522 11.22 10.37 3.52
CA CYS A 522 10.43 9.40 2.77
C CYS A 522 9.71 8.42 3.69
N VAL A 523 8.38 8.34 3.56
CA VAL A 523 7.50 7.44 4.30
C VAL A 523 7.15 6.16 3.52
N HIS A 524 7.88 5.86 2.46
CA HIS A 524 7.71 4.68 1.60
C HIS A 524 6.29 4.50 1.03
N CYS A 525 5.56 5.60 0.79
CA CYS A 525 4.20 5.55 0.25
C CYS A 525 4.14 5.15 -1.23
N LYS A 526 5.22 5.36 -1.99
CA LYS A 526 5.38 5.05 -3.42
C LYS A 526 4.50 5.87 -4.37
N THR A 527 3.87 6.93 -3.89
CA THR A 527 3.06 7.83 -4.73
C THR A 527 3.86 8.40 -5.90
N CYS A 528 5.13 8.74 -5.68
CA CYS A 528 6.00 9.28 -6.72
C CYS A 528 6.31 8.30 -7.86
N ASP A 529 6.53 7.03 -7.53
CA ASP A 529 6.74 5.93 -8.50
C ASP A 529 5.45 5.57 -9.29
N ILE A 530 4.29 6.04 -8.82
CA ILE A 530 2.99 5.78 -9.45
C ILE A 530 2.52 7.00 -10.24
N MET A 531 2.68 8.22 -9.71
CA MET A 531 1.98 9.40 -10.17
C MET A 531 2.81 10.34 -11.04
N ASP A 532 4.13 10.11 -11.14
CA ASP A 532 4.97 10.95 -12.00
C ASP A 532 4.54 10.83 -13.48
N PRO A 533 4.13 11.93 -14.14
CA PRO A 533 3.54 11.88 -15.49
C PRO A 533 4.50 11.34 -16.56
N TYR A 534 5.80 11.42 -16.31
CA TYR A 534 6.83 10.90 -17.21
C TYR A 534 7.49 9.60 -16.72
N ALA A 535 7.00 9.03 -15.61
CA ALA A 535 7.64 7.91 -14.93
C ALA A 535 9.15 8.14 -14.68
N ALA A 536 9.53 9.41 -14.48
CA ALA A 536 10.91 9.84 -14.29
C ALA A 536 11.42 9.57 -12.87
N ILE A 537 10.54 9.18 -11.93
CA ILE A 537 10.89 8.84 -10.56
C ILE A 537 10.72 7.34 -10.35
N THR A 538 11.80 6.67 -9.95
CA THR A 538 11.75 5.25 -9.56
C THR A 538 12.10 5.10 -8.09
N TRP A 539 11.19 4.51 -7.30
CA TRP A 539 11.46 4.11 -5.93
C TRP A 539 12.17 2.76 -5.91
N VAL A 540 13.31 2.67 -5.24
CA VAL A 540 14.03 1.41 -4.95
C VAL A 540 14.09 1.20 -3.43
N ALA A 541 14.35 -0.02 -2.98
CA ALA A 541 14.47 -0.26 -1.54
C ALA A 541 15.72 0.45 -0.98
N PRO A 542 15.61 1.25 0.10
CA PRO A 542 16.77 1.77 0.81
C PRO A 542 17.50 0.65 1.56
N GLU A 543 18.54 0.99 2.29
CA GLU A 543 19.20 0.06 3.19
C GLU A 543 18.20 -0.60 4.16
N GLY A 544 18.40 -1.86 4.45
CA GLY A 544 17.50 -2.63 5.30
C GLY A 544 17.47 -2.10 6.75
N GLY A 545 16.30 -2.10 7.36
CA GLY A 545 16.06 -1.57 8.70
C GLY A 545 15.54 -0.14 8.75
N GLU A 546 15.54 0.56 7.61
CA GLU A 546 15.17 1.97 7.50
C GLU A 546 13.75 2.19 7.00
N GLY A 547 13.26 3.42 7.20
CA GLY A 547 11.93 3.86 6.76
C GLY A 547 11.03 4.32 7.91
N PRO A 548 9.70 4.38 7.67
CA PRO A 548 8.74 4.82 8.67
C PRO A 548 8.59 3.82 9.83
N SER A 549 8.13 4.34 10.98
CA SER A 549 7.79 3.53 12.16
C SER A 549 6.33 3.79 12.53
N TYR A 550 5.44 2.99 11.96
CA TYR A 550 3.98 3.14 12.11
C TYR A 550 3.45 2.45 13.38
N ASP A 551 4.11 2.68 14.52
CA ASP A 551 3.75 2.05 15.78
C ASP A 551 2.32 2.41 16.20
N GLY A 552 1.48 1.38 16.40
CA GLY A 552 0.09 1.52 16.82
C GLY A 552 -0.90 1.89 15.72
N MET A 553 -0.45 2.03 14.45
CA MET A 553 -1.32 2.42 13.32
C MET A 553 -1.99 1.24 12.62
#